data_fe324c5d7563edbe2e502d22f9973064
#
_entry.id   fe324c5d7563edbe2e502d22f9973064
#
_cell.length_a   1.000
_cell.length_b   1.000
_cell.length_c   1.000
_cell.angle_alpha   90.00
_cell.angle_beta   90.00
_cell.angle_gamma   90.00
#
_symmetry.space_group_name_H-M   'P 1'
#
loop_
_entity.id
_entity.type
_entity.pdbx_description
1 polymer ?
#
loop_
_entity_poly.entity_id
_entity_poly.type
_entity_poly.pdbx_seq_one_letter_code
_entity_poly.pdbx_strand_id
1 'polypeptide(L)'
;MTDPAPSNGEDPEIELFVKAGSDGESIGNCPFSQRLFMILWLKGVVFNVTTIDLKRKPTDLHNLAPGTHPPFLTFNGEVKTDINKIEEFLEEVLAPPKYPKLAAKQRESNTAGNDIFAKFSAFIKNTKPEANEALEKALSKALRKLDSYLNTVLPEEIDADSAEEMNVSNRKFLDGDELTLADCNLLPKLHIVKIVAKTYRNYEIPSDMTGVWRYLQNAYARDEFTNTCAADKEIEMAYRDVAKRLSK
;
A
#
# COMPACT_ATOMS: atom_id res chain seq x y z
N MET A 1 9.77 26.50 -17.90
CA MET A 1 10.07 27.29 -16.71
C MET A 1 10.60 26.34 -15.67
N THR A 2 11.88 26.42 -15.36
CA THR A 2 12.51 25.64 -14.30
C THR A 2 12.08 26.21 -12.97
N ASP A 3 11.41 25.42 -12.16
CA ASP A 3 11.09 25.77 -10.79
C ASP A 3 12.37 26.19 -10.05
N PRO A 4 12.33 27.28 -9.27
CA PRO A 4 13.48 27.65 -8.48
C PRO A 4 13.79 26.54 -7.49
N ALA A 5 15.09 26.15 -7.44
CA ALA A 5 15.57 25.25 -6.44
C ALA A 5 15.14 25.75 -5.05
N PRO A 6 14.72 24.83 -4.14
CA PRO A 6 14.31 25.24 -2.79
C PRO A 6 15.42 26.04 -2.14
N SER A 7 15.10 27.22 -1.66
CA SER A 7 16.00 28.09 -0.93
C SER A 7 16.57 27.35 0.28
N ASN A 8 17.86 27.51 0.49
CA ASN A 8 18.64 26.88 1.56
C ASN A 8 17.91 26.90 2.91
N GLY A 9 17.48 25.74 3.40
CA GLY A 9 17.17 25.50 4.81
C GLY A 9 15.70 25.48 5.22
N GLU A 10 14.76 25.75 4.34
CA GLU A 10 13.33 25.63 4.67
C GLU A 10 12.78 24.26 4.25
N ASP A 11 12.10 23.57 5.19
CA ASP A 11 11.37 22.35 4.88
C ASP A 11 10.18 22.67 3.95
N PRO A 12 9.86 21.80 2.98
CA PRO A 12 8.71 22.03 2.11
C PRO A 12 7.41 21.96 2.89
N GLU A 13 6.43 22.77 2.50
CA GLU A 13 5.06 22.68 3.00
C GLU A 13 4.31 21.60 2.23
N ILE A 14 3.98 20.51 2.92
CA ILE A 14 3.29 19.37 2.30
C ILE A 14 1.98 19.12 3.05
N GLU A 15 0.89 19.05 2.31
CA GLU A 15 -0.40 18.61 2.83
C GLU A 15 -0.91 17.44 1.98
N LEU A 16 -1.20 16.31 2.65
CA LEU A 16 -1.76 15.12 2.03
C LEU A 16 -3.25 15.06 2.33
N PHE A 17 -4.05 14.90 1.27
CA PHE A 17 -5.50 14.73 1.35
C PHE A 17 -5.85 13.27 1.13
N VAL A 18 -6.45 12.64 2.14
CA VAL A 18 -6.79 11.22 2.15
C VAL A 18 -8.29 11.01 2.32
N LYS A 19 -8.78 9.86 1.88
CA LYS A 19 -10.20 9.51 2.04
C LYS A 19 -10.56 9.36 3.51
N ALA A 20 -11.65 10.03 3.92
CA ALA A 20 -12.24 9.86 5.25
C ALA A 20 -13.02 8.55 5.37
N GLY A 21 -13.15 8.07 6.58
CA GLY A 21 -13.99 6.94 6.95
C GLY A 21 -15.48 7.28 6.98
N SER A 22 -16.29 6.34 7.47
CA SER A 22 -17.75 6.49 7.58
C SER A 22 -18.18 7.61 8.51
N ASP A 23 -17.34 7.97 9.47
CA ASP A 23 -17.58 9.08 10.40
C ASP A 23 -17.23 10.45 9.80
N GLY A 24 -16.66 10.50 8.60
CA GLY A 24 -16.24 11.74 7.93
C GLY A 24 -14.94 12.34 8.45
N GLU A 25 -14.31 11.75 9.45
CA GLU A 25 -13.14 12.30 10.15
C GLU A 25 -11.94 11.35 10.20
N SER A 26 -12.17 10.08 10.53
CA SER A 26 -11.10 9.08 10.62
C SER A 26 -10.58 8.68 9.23
N ILE A 27 -9.45 7.97 9.20
CA ILE A 27 -8.88 7.43 7.97
C ILE A 27 -9.83 6.39 7.37
N GLY A 28 -10.22 6.57 6.12
CA GLY A 28 -11.07 5.66 5.38
C GLY A 28 -10.30 4.58 4.62
N ASN A 29 -11.04 3.61 4.09
CA ASN A 29 -10.47 2.54 3.29
C ASN A 29 -10.05 3.06 1.91
N CYS A 30 -8.75 3.20 1.70
CA CYS A 30 -8.19 3.54 0.40
C CYS A 30 -6.71 3.14 0.36
N PRO A 31 -6.35 2.10 -0.41
CA PRO A 31 -4.95 1.66 -0.48
C PRO A 31 -4.05 2.70 -1.13
N PHE A 32 -4.60 3.54 -2.00
CA PHE A 32 -3.85 4.62 -2.66
C PHE A 32 -3.54 5.78 -1.71
N SER A 33 -4.50 6.14 -0.86
CA SER A 33 -4.27 7.12 0.21
C SER A 33 -3.19 6.63 1.18
N GLN A 34 -3.29 5.37 1.59
CA GLN A 34 -2.32 4.76 2.50
C GLN A 34 -0.92 4.69 1.88
N ARG A 35 -0.82 4.37 0.59
CA ARG A 35 0.46 4.35 -0.14
C ARG A 35 1.21 5.68 -0.01
N LEU A 36 0.56 6.78 -0.32
CA LEU A 36 1.17 8.11 -0.23
C LEU A 36 1.48 8.52 1.21
N PHE A 37 0.60 8.16 2.14
CA PHE A 37 0.79 8.41 3.56
C PHE A 37 2.05 7.70 4.08
N MET A 38 2.23 6.43 3.72
CA MET A 38 3.42 5.65 4.08
C MET A 38 4.70 6.25 3.49
N ILE A 39 4.66 6.68 2.22
CA ILE A 39 5.83 7.27 1.55
C ILE A 39 6.29 8.52 2.30
N LEU A 40 5.39 9.43 2.63
CA LEU A 40 5.72 10.66 3.35
C LEU A 40 6.25 10.36 4.75
N TRP A 41 5.66 9.39 5.44
CA TRP A 41 6.15 8.96 6.75
C TRP A 41 7.57 8.42 6.67
N LEU A 42 7.83 7.53 5.71
CA LEU A 42 9.16 6.93 5.50
C LEU A 42 10.22 7.95 5.08
N LYS A 43 9.84 8.99 4.35
CA LYS A 43 10.75 10.09 4.01
C LYS A 43 11.21 10.89 5.23
N GLY A 44 10.47 10.82 6.33
CA GLY A 44 10.80 11.57 7.52
C GLY A 44 10.59 13.08 7.40
N VAL A 45 9.84 13.50 6.39
CA VAL A 45 9.50 14.91 6.17
C VAL A 45 8.30 15.30 7.03
N VAL A 46 8.24 16.56 7.46
CA VAL A 46 7.05 17.10 8.14
C VAL A 46 5.95 17.35 7.12
N PHE A 47 4.75 16.85 7.39
CA PHE A 47 3.59 17.02 6.52
C PHE A 47 2.29 17.04 7.34
N ASN A 48 1.27 17.66 6.79
CA ASN A 48 -0.08 17.64 7.35
C ASN A 48 -0.95 16.65 6.58
N VAL A 49 -1.88 16.02 7.28
CA VAL A 49 -2.87 15.11 6.69
C VAL A 49 -4.26 15.64 6.96
N THR A 50 -5.05 15.74 5.89
CA THR A 50 -6.45 16.14 5.96
C THR A 50 -7.31 15.03 5.37
N THR A 51 -8.29 14.56 6.13
CA THR A 51 -9.27 13.60 5.64
C THR A 51 -10.37 14.31 4.89
N ILE A 52 -10.81 13.71 3.76
CA ILE A 52 -11.88 14.27 2.93
C ILE A 52 -13.06 13.32 2.95
N ASP A 53 -14.20 13.82 3.41
CA ASP A 53 -15.49 13.15 3.29
C ASP A 53 -16.08 13.45 1.91
N LEU A 54 -16.17 12.43 1.05
CA LEU A 54 -16.71 12.58 -0.30
C LEU A 54 -18.20 12.96 -0.32
N LYS A 55 -18.93 12.71 0.77
CA LYS A 55 -20.34 13.09 0.92
C LYS A 55 -20.51 14.54 1.31
N ARG A 56 -19.47 15.16 1.91
CA ARG A 56 -19.47 16.53 2.43
C ARG A 56 -18.19 17.25 2.03
N LYS A 57 -17.83 17.19 0.75
CA LYS A 57 -16.60 17.81 0.25
C LYS A 57 -16.62 19.31 0.52
N PRO A 58 -15.65 19.85 1.27
CA PRO A 58 -15.57 21.30 1.54
C PRO A 58 -15.42 22.10 0.25
N THR A 59 -16.04 23.30 0.24
CA THR A 59 -16.02 24.20 -0.94
C THR A 59 -14.59 24.57 -1.34
N ASP A 60 -13.72 24.82 -0.37
CA ASP A 60 -12.32 25.18 -0.61
C ASP A 60 -11.56 24.08 -1.36
N LEU A 61 -11.84 22.83 -1.03
CA LEU A 61 -11.23 21.69 -1.72
C LEU A 61 -11.79 21.49 -3.12
N HIS A 62 -13.07 21.80 -3.33
CA HIS A 62 -13.66 21.79 -4.66
C HIS A 62 -12.98 22.81 -5.58
N ASN A 63 -12.63 23.99 -5.06
CA ASN A 63 -11.92 25.02 -5.79
C ASN A 63 -10.44 24.65 -6.02
N LEU A 64 -9.80 23.97 -5.06
CA LEU A 64 -8.41 23.56 -5.14
C LEU A 64 -8.18 22.45 -6.17
N ALA A 65 -9.04 21.43 -6.17
CA ALA A 65 -8.94 20.26 -7.04
C ALA A 65 -10.33 19.81 -7.51
N PRO A 66 -11.01 20.60 -8.39
CA PRO A 66 -12.37 20.29 -8.81
C PRO A 66 -12.43 18.93 -9.52
N GLY A 67 -13.40 18.09 -9.12
CA GLY A 67 -13.61 16.76 -9.68
C GLY A 67 -12.56 15.73 -9.31
N THR A 68 -11.58 16.07 -8.48
CA THR A 68 -10.53 15.15 -8.05
C THR A 68 -10.95 14.42 -6.77
N HIS A 69 -10.72 13.11 -6.77
CA HIS A 69 -10.88 12.28 -5.58
C HIS A 69 -9.57 12.11 -4.83
N PRO A 70 -9.58 12.00 -3.48
CA PRO A 70 -8.38 11.64 -2.74
C PRO A 70 -7.85 10.25 -3.16
N PRO A 71 -6.52 10.00 -3.06
CA PRO A 71 -5.54 10.92 -2.50
C PRO A 71 -5.02 11.94 -3.51
N PHE A 72 -4.67 13.11 -3.01
CA PHE A 72 -3.85 14.08 -3.71
C PHE A 72 -3.04 14.88 -2.68
N LEU A 73 -2.07 15.66 -3.13
CA LEU A 73 -1.28 16.48 -2.23
C LEU A 73 -1.00 17.86 -2.79
N THR A 74 -0.68 18.78 -1.88
CA THR A 74 -0.06 20.05 -2.22
C THR A 74 1.38 20.06 -1.73
N PHE A 75 2.27 20.54 -2.58
CA PHE A 75 3.68 20.72 -2.28
C PHE A 75 4.05 22.17 -2.54
N ASN A 76 4.36 22.90 -1.48
CA ASN A 76 4.59 24.37 -1.54
C ASN A 76 3.46 25.10 -2.29
N GLY A 77 2.21 24.70 -2.02
CA GLY A 77 1.01 25.30 -2.61
C GLY A 77 0.62 24.77 -3.99
N GLU A 78 1.44 23.93 -4.61
CA GLU A 78 1.14 23.31 -5.91
C GLU A 78 0.40 21.99 -5.74
N VAL A 79 -0.75 21.84 -6.41
CA VAL A 79 -1.57 20.62 -6.35
C VAL A 79 -1.01 19.55 -7.29
N LYS A 80 -0.90 18.33 -6.76
CA LYS A 80 -0.48 17.15 -7.52
C LYS A 80 -1.49 16.03 -7.30
N THR A 81 -1.98 15.42 -8.38
CA THR A 81 -3.13 14.51 -8.33
C THR A 81 -2.88 13.10 -8.83
N ASP A 82 -1.89 12.87 -9.66
CA ASP A 82 -1.55 11.53 -10.19
C ASP A 82 -0.65 10.79 -9.21
N ILE A 83 -1.10 9.67 -8.68
CA ILE A 83 -0.41 8.91 -7.63
C ILE A 83 0.99 8.47 -8.05
N ASN A 84 1.13 7.94 -9.27
CA ASN A 84 2.42 7.46 -9.74
C ASN A 84 3.39 8.62 -9.96
N LYS A 85 2.91 9.73 -10.49
CA LYS A 85 3.71 10.94 -10.65
C LYS A 85 4.07 11.58 -9.33
N ILE A 86 3.17 11.54 -8.35
CA ILE A 86 3.44 12.00 -6.98
C ILE A 86 4.57 11.16 -6.38
N GLU A 87 4.52 9.85 -6.49
CA GLU A 87 5.56 8.96 -5.98
C GLU A 87 6.93 9.28 -6.61
N GLU A 88 6.98 9.40 -7.93
CA GLU A 88 8.20 9.77 -8.65
C GLU A 88 8.73 11.15 -8.21
N PHE A 89 7.84 12.12 -8.08
CA PHE A 89 8.18 13.47 -7.64
C PHE A 89 8.75 13.48 -6.22
N LEU A 90 8.12 12.80 -5.27
CA LEU A 90 8.59 12.73 -3.89
C LEU A 90 9.95 12.04 -3.78
N GLU A 91 10.16 10.96 -4.55
CA GLU A 91 11.46 10.28 -4.59
C GLU A 91 12.57 11.17 -5.13
N GLU A 92 12.26 12.00 -6.14
CA GLU A 92 13.21 12.91 -6.76
C GLU A 92 13.54 14.11 -5.88
N VAL A 93 12.54 14.78 -5.30
CA VAL A 93 12.75 16.02 -4.55
C VAL A 93 13.14 15.78 -3.09
N LEU A 94 12.68 14.68 -2.49
CA LEU A 94 13.05 14.27 -1.13
C LEU A 94 14.14 13.20 -1.21
N ALA A 95 15.31 13.63 -1.64
CA ALA A 95 16.43 12.77 -1.99
C ALA A 95 17.56 12.81 -0.93
N PRO A 96 18.45 11.77 -0.91
CA PRO A 96 19.65 11.81 -0.08
C PRO A 96 20.53 13.02 -0.39
N PRO A 97 21.32 13.52 0.59
CA PRO A 97 21.53 12.92 1.90
C PRO A 97 20.46 13.29 2.95
N LYS A 98 19.63 14.28 2.69
CA LYS A 98 18.65 14.78 3.69
C LYS A 98 17.53 13.77 3.94
N TYR A 99 17.05 13.09 2.90
CA TYR A 99 15.96 12.11 2.97
C TYR A 99 16.41 10.74 2.46
N PRO A 100 15.81 9.64 2.95
CA PRO A 100 16.18 8.31 2.48
C PRO A 100 15.67 8.05 1.06
N LYS A 101 16.43 7.27 0.31
CA LYS A 101 15.97 6.69 -0.95
C LYS A 101 15.08 5.50 -0.65
N LEU A 102 13.87 5.48 -1.21
CA LEU A 102 12.87 4.43 -0.97
C LEU A 102 12.68 3.46 -2.14
N ALA A 103 13.29 3.73 -3.29
CA ALA A 103 13.20 2.84 -4.44
C ALA A 103 13.79 1.47 -4.12
N ALA A 104 13.12 0.40 -4.55
CA ALA A 104 13.61 -0.97 -4.40
C ALA A 104 14.85 -1.18 -5.29
N LYS A 105 15.79 -1.97 -4.80
CA LYS A 105 17.00 -2.36 -5.55
C LYS A 105 16.70 -3.45 -6.57
N GLN A 106 15.82 -4.39 -6.21
CA GLN A 106 15.44 -5.50 -7.06
C GLN A 106 14.21 -5.12 -7.90
N ARG A 107 14.33 -5.25 -9.22
CA ARG A 107 13.24 -4.93 -10.14
C ARG A 107 11.99 -5.75 -9.85
N GLU A 108 12.15 -7.02 -9.51
CA GLU A 108 11.05 -7.95 -9.23
C GLU A 108 10.26 -7.55 -7.99
N SER A 109 10.88 -6.88 -7.01
CA SER A 109 10.19 -6.36 -5.83
C SER A 109 9.06 -5.39 -6.19
N ASN A 110 9.19 -4.66 -7.29
CA ASN A 110 8.19 -3.69 -7.75
C ASN A 110 6.94 -4.34 -8.35
N THR A 111 7.04 -5.59 -8.79
CA THR A 111 5.94 -6.30 -9.47
C THR A 111 5.44 -7.51 -8.70
N ALA A 112 6.17 -7.96 -7.67
CA ALA A 112 5.76 -9.09 -6.85
C ALA A 112 4.38 -8.82 -6.23
N GLY A 113 3.45 -9.75 -6.42
CA GLY A 113 2.11 -9.67 -5.87
C GLY A 113 1.16 -8.70 -6.60
N ASN A 114 1.57 -8.11 -7.73
CA ASN A 114 0.76 -7.10 -8.43
C ASN A 114 -0.57 -7.63 -8.98
N ASP A 115 -0.73 -8.94 -9.13
CA ASP A 115 -1.95 -9.60 -9.59
C ASP A 115 -2.92 -9.98 -8.46
N ILE A 116 -2.48 -9.95 -7.20
CA ILE A 116 -3.28 -10.39 -6.05
C ILE A 116 -4.58 -9.59 -5.93
N PHE A 117 -4.51 -8.26 -6.02
CA PHE A 117 -5.68 -7.42 -5.81
C PHE A 117 -6.74 -7.60 -6.91
N ALA A 118 -6.32 -7.85 -8.15
CA ALA A 118 -7.24 -8.17 -9.26
C ALA A 118 -7.91 -9.54 -9.06
N LYS A 119 -7.17 -10.55 -8.64
CA LYS A 119 -7.71 -11.87 -8.32
C LYS A 119 -8.67 -11.82 -7.13
N PHE A 120 -8.32 -11.06 -6.12
CA PHE A 120 -9.19 -10.78 -4.98
C PHE A 120 -10.49 -10.09 -5.41
N SER A 121 -10.41 -9.05 -6.23
CA SER A 121 -11.58 -8.33 -6.75
C SER A 121 -12.54 -9.27 -7.48
N ALA A 122 -12.03 -10.12 -8.36
CA ALA A 122 -12.85 -11.10 -9.08
C ALA A 122 -13.54 -12.07 -8.12
N PHE A 123 -12.83 -12.54 -7.11
CA PHE A 123 -13.35 -13.46 -6.09
C PHE A 123 -14.46 -12.82 -5.25
N ILE A 124 -14.21 -11.62 -4.74
CA ILE A 124 -15.14 -10.96 -3.82
C ILE A 124 -16.40 -10.45 -4.51
N LYS A 125 -16.32 -10.11 -5.79
CA LYS A 125 -17.45 -9.63 -6.60
C LYS A 125 -18.29 -10.76 -7.21
N ASN A 126 -17.80 -11.99 -7.15
CA ASN A 126 -18.48 -13.13 -7.75
C ASN A 126 -19.80 -13.44 -7.06
N THR A 127 -20.85 -13.70 -7.87
CA THR A 127 -22.18 -14.10 -7.39
C THR A 127 -22.51 -15.56 -7.74
N LYS A 128 -21.71 -16.21 -8.57
CA LYS A 128 -21.98 -17.55 -9.08
C LYS A 128 -21.30 -18.63 -8.24
N PRO A 129 -22.05 -19.49 -7.52
CA PRO A 129 -21.46 -20.54 -6.69
C PRO A 129 -20.50 -21.46 -7.45
N GLU A 130 -20.83 -21.78 -8.71
CA GLU A 130 -20.02 -22.67 -9.55
C GLU A 130 -18.65 -22.08 -9.90
N ALA A 131 -18.49 -20.77 -9.87
CA ALA A 131 -17.22 -20.10 -10.17
C ALA A 131 -16.37 -19.85 -8.91
N ASN A 132 -16.95 -19.99 -7.72
CA ASN A 132 -16.30 -19.58 -6.48
C ASN A 132 -14.98 -20.31 -6.21
N GLU A 133 -14.97 -21.63 -6.39
CA GLU A 133 -13.77 -22.44 -6.14
C GLU A 133 -12.61 -22.08 -7.07
N ALA A 134 -12.88 -21.87 -8.36
CA ALA A 134 -11.86 -21.48 -9.33
C ALA A 134 -11.26 -20.11 -9.02
N LEU A 135 -12.10 -19.14 -8.59
CA LEU A 135 -11.66 -17.80 -8.22
C LEU A 135 -10.86 -17.80 -6.92
N GLU A 136 -11.26 -18.61 -5.95
CA GLU A 136 -10.48 -18.83 -4.72
C GLU A 136 -9.11 -19.42 -5.03
N LYS A 137 -9.04 -20.44 -5.88
CA LYS A 137 -7.77 -21.06 -6.32
C LYS A 137 -6.87 -20.06 -7.03
N ALA A 138 -7.45 -19.18 -7.86
CA ALA A 138 -6.69 -18.14 -8.56
C ALA A 138 -6.07 -17.14 -7.58
N LEU A 139 -6.82 -16.74 -6.55
CA LEU A 139 -6.30 -15.88 -5.48
C LEU A 139 -5.19 -16.60 -4.70
N SER A 140 -5.41 -17.83 -4.30
CA SER A 140 -4.41 -18.65 -3.59
C SER A 140 -3.13 -18.82 -4.41
N LYS A 141 -3.25 -19.01 -5.72
CA LYS A 141 -2.10 -19.12 -6.62
C LYS A 141 -1.30 -17.83 -6.68
N ALA A 142 -1.97 -16.68 -6.76
CA ALA A 142 -1.32 -15.38 -6.77
C ALA A 142 -0.59 -15.11 -5.43
N LEU A 143 -1.22 -15.44 -4.31
CA LEU A 143 -0.60 -15.34 -2.99
C LEU A 143 0.61 -16.27 -2.86
N ARG A 144 0.53 -17.48 -3.40
CA ARG A 144 1.63 -18.45 -3.35
C ARG A 144 2.83 -18.01 -4.18
N LYS A 145 2.61 -17.32 -5.29
CA LYS A 145 3.69 -16.70 -6.06
C LYS A 145 4.42 -15.62 -5.26
N LEU A 146 3.66 -14.80 -4.54
CA LEU A 146 4.26 -13.81 -3.63
C LEU A 146 5.04 -14.49 -2.51
N ASP A 147 4.48 -15.54 -1.91
CA ASP A 147 5.14 -16.34 -0.88
C ASP A 147 6.49 -16.89 -1.38
N SER A 148 6.51 -17.44 -2.59
CA SER A 148 7.74 -17.97 -3.22
C SER A 148 8.78 -16.86 -3.38
N TYR A 149 8.37 -15.68 -3.85
CA TYR A 149 9.30 -14.55 -3.97
C TYR A 149 9.89 -14.13 -2.63
N LEU A 150 9.03 -14.02 -1.59
CA LEU A 150 9.47 -13.63 -0.25
C LEU A 150 10.39 -14.65 0.42
N ASN A 151 10.31 -15.91 0.01
CA ASN A 151 11.16 -16.99 0.51
C ASN A 151 12.41 -17.21 -0.34
N THR A 152 12.47 -16.62 -1.54
CA THR A 152 13.65 -16.68 -2.40
C THR A 152 14.73 -15.72 -1.92
N VAL A 153 15.94 -16.22 -1.79
CA VAL A 153 17.09 -15.43 -1.34
C VAL A 153 17.45 -14.37 -2.38
N LEU A 154 17.60 -13.14 -1.95
CA LEU A 154 18.07 -12.04 -2.81
C LEU A 154 19.61 -12.08 -2.93
N PRO A 155 20.18 -11.51 -4.03
CA PRO A 155 21.63 -11.46 -4.20
C PRO A 155 22.38 -10.85 -3.01
N GLU A 156 21.81 -9.81 -2.38
CA GLU A 156 22.43 -9.14 -1.23
C GLU A 156 22.41 -9.98 0.06
N GLU A 157 21.55 -11.00 0.12
CA GLU A 157 21.49 -11.91 1.27
C GLU A 157 22.54 -13.02 1.19
N ILE A 158 23.19 -13.17 0.03
CA ILE A 158 24.22 -14.19 -0.18
C ILE A 158 25.55 -13.63 0.30
N ASP A 159 26.10 -14.26 1.36
CA ASP A 159 27.45 -13.96 1.85
C ASP A 159 28.43 -14.93 1.19
N ALA A 160 29.28 -14.42 0.30
CA ALA A 160 30.29 -15.20 -0.41
C ALA A 160 31.36 -15.79 0.52
N ASP A 161 31.54 -15.20 1.70
CA ASP A 161 32.51 -15.63 2.71
C ASP A 161 31.92 -16.59 3.76
N SER A 162 30.58 -16.82 3.71
CA SER A 162 29.89 -17.72 4.63
C SER A 162 29.99 -19.18 4.15
N ALA A 163 30.29 -20.09 5.08
CA ALA A 163 30.27 -21.53 4.85
C ALA A 163 28.85 -22.11 4.88
N GLU A 164 27.85 -21.34 5.29
CA GLU A 164 26.46 -21.78 5.36
C GLU A 164 25.71 -21.36 4.09
N GLU A 165 25.06 -22.33 3.44
CA GLU A 165 24.15 -22.06 2.35
C GLU A 165 22.82 -21.57 2.91
N MET A 166 22.43 -20.34 2.56
CA MET A 166 21.11 -19.83 2.86
C MET A 166 20.14 -20.32 1.78
N ASN A 167 19.26 -21.26 2.15
CA ASN A 167 18.27 -21.84 1.22
C ASN A 167 16.97 -21.07 1.17
N VAL A 168 16.62 -20.35 2.24
CA VAL A 168 15.37 -19.62 2.40
C VAL A 168 15.67 -18.22 2.94
N SER A 169 15.04 -17.21 2.36
CA SER A 169 15.16 -15.84 2.84
C SER A 169 14.38 -15.64 4.14
N ASN A 170 14.95 -14.84 5.03
CA ASN A 170 14.29 -14.37 6.26
C ASN A 170 14.06 -12.86 6.23
N ARG A 171 14.14 -12.24 5.05
CA ARG A 171 13.95 -10.78 4.95
C ARG A 171 12.59 -10.36 5.42
N LYS A 172 12.52 -9.16 5.97
CA LYS A 172 11.30 -8.62 6.57
C LYS A 172 10.29 -8.16 5.53
N PHE A 173 10.76 -7.60 4.41
CA PHE A 173 9.95 -6.96 3.39
C PHE A 173 10.35 -7.43 1.98
N LEU A 174 9.72 -6.88 0.95
CA LEU A 174 9.93 -7.33 -0.43
C LEU A 174 11.38 -7.26 -0.89
N ASP A 175 12.07 -6.18 -0.56
CA ASP A 175 13.40 -5.87 -1.10
C ASP A 175 14.54 -6.01 -0.07
N GLY A 176 14.23 -6.44 1.13
CA GLY A 176 15.17 -6.57 2.24
C GLY A 176 14.52 -6.31 3.58
N ASP A 177 15.29 -5.80 4.53
CA ASP A 177 14.81 -5.55 5.89
C ASP A 177 14.25 -4.14 6.09
N GLU A 178 14.28 -3.31 5.07
CA GLU A 178 13.70 -1.96 5.09
C GLU A 178 12.50 -1.85 4.14
N LEU A 179 11.53 -1.03 4.54
CA LEU A 179 10.38 -0.72 3.68
C LEU A 179 10.80 0.12 2.47
N THR A 180 10.30 -0.24 1.30
CA THR A 180 10.52 0.48 0.04
C THR A 180 9.20 0.95 -0.57
N LEU A 181 9.27 1.67 -1.68
CA LEU A 181 8.10 2.07 -2.46
C LEU A 181 7.25 0.86 -2.88
N ALA A 182 7.88 -0.27 -3.14
CA ALA A 182 7.18 -1.52 -3.49
C ALA A 182 6.25 -1.97 -2.37
N ASP A 183 6.71 -1.89 -1.12
CA ASP A 183 5.90 -2.23 0.07
C ASP A 183 4.77 -1.24 0.29
N CYS A 184 5.00 0.04 0.07
CA CYS A 184 3.97 1.08 0.18
C CYS A 184 2.81 0.83 -0.80
N ASN A 185 3.11 0.25 -1.96
CA ASN A 185 2.10 -0.13 -2.95
C ASN A 185 1.37 -1.43 -2.56
N LEU A 186 2.10 -2.47 -2.15
CA LEU A 186 1.53 -3.81 -1.96
C LEU A 186 0.87 -4.01 -0.61
N LEU A 187 1.49 -3.57 0.47
CA LEU A 187 1.01 -3.86 1.83
C LEU A 187 -0.41 -3.38 2.10
N PRO A 188 -0.81 -2.15 1.71
CA PRO A 188 -2.20 -1.72 1.89
C PRO A 188 -3.21 -2.64 1.20
N LYS A 189 -2.90 -3.09 0.00
CA LYS A 189 -3.76 -4.00 -0.78
C LYS A 189 -3.82 -5.39 -0.15
N LEU A 190 -2.68 -5.93 0.27
CA LEU A 190 -2.59 -7.25 0.90
C LEU A 190 -3.35 -7.29 2.23
N HIS A 191 -3.27 -6.23 3.01
CA HIS A 191 -4.01 -6.07 4.26
C HIS A 191 -5.53 -6.09 4.03
N ILE A 192 -6.02 -5.37 3.02
CA ILE A 192 -7.43 -5.39 2.61
C ILE A 192 -7.85 -6.82 2.23
N VAL A 193 -7.06 -7.50 1.42
CA VAL A 193 -7.34 -8.89 0.99
C VAL A 193 -7.50 -9.80 2.20
N LYS A 194 -6.58 -9.72 3.16
CA LYS A 194 -6.62 -10.53 4.37
C LYS A 194 -7.94 -10.34 5.14
N ILE A 195 -8.34 -9.10 5.38
CA ILE A 195 -9.53 -8.77 6.16
C ILE A 195 -10.80 -9.13 5.42
N VAL A 196 -10.94 -8.67 4.18
CA VAL A 196 -12.20 -8.76 3.43
C VAL A 196 -12.49 -10.19 2.98
N ALA A 197 -11.49 -10.94 2.51
CA ALA A 197 -11.69 -12.33 2.13
C ALA A 197 -12.12 -13.20 3.31
N LYS A 198 -11.58 -12.94 4.48
CA LYS A 198 -11.99 -13.62 5.71
C LYS A 198 -13.42 -13.27 6.10
N THR A 199 -13.75 -11.99 6.12
CA THR A 199 -15.07 -11.51 6.55
C THR A 199 -16.20 -11.99 5.64
N TYR A 200 -16.01 -11.91 4.33
CA TYR A 200 -17.10 -12.13 3.36
C TYR A 200 -17.08 -13.46 2.63
N ARG A 201 -15.97 -14.20 2.67
CA ARG A 201 -15.83 -15.50 2.02
C ARG A 201 -15.29 -16.59 2.93
N ASN A 202 -15.05 -16.28 4.20
CA ASN A 202 -14.41 -17.19 5.15
C ASN A 202 -13.09 -17.79 4.60
N TYR A 203 -12.39 -17.00 3.80
CA TYR A 203 -11.10 -17.37 3.25
C TYR A 203 -9.97 -16.84 4.12
N GLU A 204 -9.11 -17.74 4.58
CA GLU A 204 -7.89 -17.39 5.29
C GLU A 204 -6.68 -17.66 4.42
N ILE A 205 -5.70 -16.75 4.47
CA ILE A 205 -4.41 -16.97 3.83
C ILE A 205 -3.81 -18.24 4.44
N PRO A 206 -3.47 -19.27 3.64
CA PRO A 206 -2.94 -20.52 4.17
C PRO A 206 -1.75 -20.31 5.09
N SER A 207 -1.75 -21.02 6.22
CA SER A 207 -0.70 -20.90 7.25
C SER A 207 0.68 -21.40 6.78
N ASP A 208 0.71 -22.23 5.75
CA ASP A 208 1.95 -22.73 5.13
C ASP A 208 2.62 -21.69 4.22
N MET A 209 1.94 -20.60 3.91
CA MET A 209 2.54 -19.44 3.23
C MET A 209 3.34 -18.61 4.23
N THR A 210 4.43 -19.16 4.70
CA THR A 210 5.26 -18.59 5.76
C THR A 210 5.87 -17.23 5.40
N GLY A 211 6.24 -17.06 4.13
CA GLY A 211 6.75 -15.78 3.62
C GLY A 211 5.74 -14.67 3.67
N VAL A 212 4.50 -14.94 3.25
CA VAL A 212 3.40 -13.95 3.29
C VAL A 212 3.10 -13.55 4.73
N TRP A 213 3.02 -14.52 5.65
CA TRP A 213 2.74 -14.23 7.06
C TRP A 213 3.88 -13.48 7.73
N ARG A 214 5.13 -13.83 7.44
CA ARG A 214 6.30 -13.08 7.92
C ARG A 214 6.25 -11.62 7.44
N TYR A 215 5.92 -11.41 6.18
CA TYR A 215 5.76 -10.10 5.57
C TYR A 215 4.70 -9.25 6.28
N LEU A 216 3.52 -9.81 6.47
CA LEU A 216 2.41 -9.13 7.16
C LEU A 216 2.75 -8.83 8.62
N GLN A 217 3.32 -9.81 9.34
CA GLN A 217 3.68 -9.62 10.74
C GLN A 217 4.74 -8.53 10.92
N ASN A 218 5.73 -8.47 10.04
CA ASN A 218 6.73 -7.42 10.06
C ASN A 218 6.13 -6.04 9.75
N ALA A 219 5.15 -5.98 8.84
CA ALA A 219 4.42 -4.76 8.55
C ALA A 219 3.63 -4.26 9.77
N TYR A 220 2.97 -5.17 10.49
CA TYR A 220 2.20 -4.82 11.69
C TYR A 220 3.08 -4.37 12.86
N ALA A 221 4.37 -4.62 12.80
CA ALA A 221 5.34 -4.12 13.76
C ALA A 221 5.89 -2.72 13.41
N ARG A 222 5.48 -2.13 12.28
CA ARG A 222 5.94 -0.83 11.82
C ARG A 222 4.84 0.22 11.93
N ASP A 223 5.16 1.33 12.60
CA ASP A 223 4.24 2.45 12.79
C ASP A 223 3.82 3.09 11.47
N GLU A 224 4.73 3.13 10.50
CA GLU A 224 4.49 3.68 9.17
C GLU A 224 3.36 2.95 8.44
N PHE A 225 3.12 1.69 8.78
CA PHE A 225 2.03 0.89 8.25
C PHE A 225 0.79 0.95 9.16
N THR A 226 0.94 0.64 10.45
CA THR A 226 -0.20 0.52 11.36
C THR A 226 -0.92 1.85 11.58
N ASN A 227 -0.19 2.97 11.67
CA ASN A 227 -0.78 4.29 11.89
C ASN A 227 -1.34 4.94 10.62
N THR A 228 -1.11 4.32 9.46
CA THR A 228 -1.70 4.76 8.18
C THR A 228 -2.86 3.90 7.73
N CYS A 229 -3.10 2.75 8.39
CA CYS A 229 -4.22 1.87 8.09
C CYS A 229 -5.55 2.50 8.53
N ALA A 230 -6.60 2.26 7.74
CA ALA A 230 -7.96 2.39 8.24
C ALA A 230 -8.23 1.32 9.30
N ALA A 231 -9.18 1.59 10.22
CA ALA A 231 -9.63 0.57 11.15
C ALA A 231 -10.24 -0.63 10.38
N ASP A 232 -10.06 -1.83 10.90
CA ASP A 232 -10.60 -3.05 10.27
C ASP A 232 -12.09 -2.92 9.95
N LYS A 233 -12.86 -2.34 10.88
CA LYS A 233 -14.29 -2.10 10.71
C LYS A 233 -14.59 -1.19 9.51
N GLU A 234 -13.78 -0.16 9.27
CA GLU A 234 -13.93 0.73 8.11
C GLU A 234 -13.65 -0.03 6.80
N ILE A 235 -12.67 -0.91 6.80
CA ILE A 235 -12.37 -1.76 5.64
C ILE A 235 -13.53 -2.72 5.36
N GLU A 236 -14.05 -3.39 6.39
CA GLU A 236 -15.17 -4.30 6.28
C GLU A 236 -16.44 -3.59 5.75
N MET A 237 -16.74 -2.42 6.30
CA MET A 237 -17.91 -1.63 5.89
C MET A 237 -17.79 -1.13 4.44
N ALA A 238 -16.60 -0.73 4.02
CA ALA A 238 -16.35 -0.28 2.65
C ALA A 238 -16.62 -1.38 1.61
N TYR A 239 -16.42 -2.64 1.99
CA TYR A 239 -16.64 -3.78 1.10
C TYR A 239 -18.02 -4.44 1.24
N ARG A 240 -18.87 -3.97 2.16
CA ARG A 240 -20.20 -4.57 2.38
C ARG A 240 -21.03 -4.67 1.12
N ASP A 241 -21.07 -3.61 0.30
CA ASP A 241 -21.84 -3.58 -0.94
C ASP A 241 -21.05 -4.11 -2.15
N VAL A 242 -19.73 -4.11 -2.07
CA VAL A 242 -18.83 -4.65 -3.11
C VAL A 242 -18.77 -6.17 -3.05
N ALA A 243 -18.70 -6.75 -1.84
CA ALA A 243 -18.68 -8.18 -1.63
C ALA A 243 -20.06 -8.77 -1.89
N LYS A 244 -20.26 -9.28 -3.10
CA LYS A 244 -21.54 -9.85 -3.51
C LYS A 244 -21.75 -11.20 -2.84
N ARG A 245 -23.01 -11.45 -2.43
CA ARG A 245 -23.40 -12.78 -1.94
C ARG A 245 -23.47 -13.76 -3.12
N LEU A 246 -23.07 -14.99 -2.85
CA LEU A 246 -23.26 -16.06 -3.82
C LEU A 246 -24.75 -16.35 -3.96
N SER A 247 -25.22 -16.48 -5.20
CA SER A 247 -26.61 -16.87 -5.50
C SER A 247 -26.87 -18.27 -4.94
N LYS A 248 -28.10 -18.50 -4.45
CA LYS A 248 -28.52 -19.84 -4.01
C LYS A 248 -28.80 -20.76 -5.19
#